data_4561272144bdb7c8b249903f342c697c
#
_entry.id   4561272144bdb7c8b249903f342c697c
#
_cell.length_a   1.000
_cell.length_b   1.000
_cell.length_c   1.000
_cell.angle_alpha   90.00
_cell.angle_beta   90.00
_cell.angle_gamma   90.00
#
_symmetry.space_group_name_H-M   'P 1'
#
loop_
_entity.id
_entity.type
_entity.pdbx_description
1 polymer ?
#
loop_
_entity_poly.entity_id
_entity_poly.type
_entity_poly.pdbx_seq_one_letter_code
_entity_poly.pdbx_strand_id
1 'polypeptide(L)'
;GMSAPGIDIELIQALDLNSNIDRTSVNFMGCYAAIHGLKQADYICRADKDAVVALVCVEICTLHFQNSMDKDHQTANMIFADGAASCLIVGDNVSIGQSEALSIDGFYSDLAFKGKSDMAWNITSKGFQMVLSSYIPDLIKSDIKKLVYAALDKFNLNQSSINHWAVH
;
A
#
# COMPACT_ATOMS: atom_id res chain seq x y z
N GLY A 1 0.76 -10.10 -5.53
CA GLY A 1 0.26 -10.99 -6.59
C GLY A 1 0.37 -12.45 -6.19
N MET A 2 -0.37 -13.29 -6.89
CA MET A 2 -0.42 -14.76 -6.67
C MET A 2 0.35 -15.54 -7.75
N SER A 3 1.10 -14.84 -8.59
CA SER A 3 1.91 -15.45 -9.64
C SER A 3 3.32 -15.75 -9.14
N ALA A 4 3.86 -16.89 -9.54
CA ALA A 4 5.27 -17.24 -9.40
C ALA A 4 5.76 -17.78 -10.76
N PRO A 5 6.71 -17.14 -11.42
CA PRO A 5 7.41 -15.90 -11.01
C PRO A 5 6.51 -14.70 -10.83
N GLY A 6 6.93 -13.75 -10.01
CA GLY A 6 6.21 -12.50 -9.77
C GLY A 6 6.45 -11.46 -10.86
N ILE A 7 5.65 -10.40 -10.84
CA ILE A 7 5.76 -9.28 -11.79
C ILE A 7 7.11 -8.55 -11.73
N ASP A 8 7.81 -8.66 -10.62
CA ASP A 8 9.17 -8.15 -10.44
C ASP A 8 10.15 -8.71 -11.47
N ILE A 9 10.04 -10.00 -11.82
CA ILE A 9 10.87 -10.63 -12.86
C ILE A 9 10.57 -10.04 -14.23
N GLU A 10 9.28 -9.90 -14.57
CA GLU A 10 8.85 -9.29 -15.82
C GLU A 10 9.35 -7.84 -15.96
N LEU A 11 9.30 -7.08 -14.87
CA LEU A 11 9.79 -5.70 -14.85
C LEU A 11 11.30 -5.62 -15.05
N ILE A 12 12.09 -6.50 -14.41
CA ILE A 12 13.53 -6.56 -14.58
C ILE A 12 13.88 -6.82 -16.05
N GLN A 13 13.21 -7.76 -16.68
CA GLN A 13 13.42 -8.07 -18.10
C GLN A 13 12.98 -6.95 -19.04
N ALA A 14 11.79 -6.40 -18.80
CA ALA A 14 11.23 -5.36 -19.67
C ALA A 14 12.01 -4.05 -19.62
N LEU A 15 12.63 -3.75 -18.48
CA LEU A 15 13.41 -2.53 -18.25
C LEU A 15 14.93 -2.75 -18.42
N ASP A 16 15.35 -3.96 -18.80
CA ASP A 16 16.75 -4.34 -18.95
C ASP A 16 17.59 -4.01 -17.69
N LEU A 17 17.01 -4.27 -16.52
CA LEU A 17 17.69 -4.06 -15.24
C LEU A 17 18.70 -5.14 -14.97
N ASN A 18 19.64 -4.84 -14.08
CA ASN A 18 20.68 -5.77 -13.69
C ASN A 18 20.09 -7.05 -13.04
N SER A 19 20.53 -8.23 -13.46
CA SER A 19 20.03 -9.51 -12.97
C SER A 19 20.39 -9.81 -11.50
N ASN A 20 21.32 -9.05 -10.91
CA ASN A 20 21.72 -9.18 -9.49
C ASN A 20 20.97 -8.21 -8.57
N ILE A 21 19.90 -7.56 -9.05
CA ILE A 21 19.10 -6.65 -8.24
C ILE A 21 18.37 -7.42 -7.11
N ASP A 22 18.42 -6.89 -5.91
CA ASP A 22 17.66 -7.43 -4.79
C ASP A 22 16.17 -7.20 -4.97
N ARG A 23 15.36 -8.18 -4.58
CA ARG A 23 13.92 -8.18 -4.79
C ARG A 23 13.17 -8.58 -3.53
N THR A 24 12.12 -7.83 -3.24
CA THR A 24 11.20 -8.15 -2.14
C THR A 24 9.76 -7.96 -2.61
N SER A 25 8.91 -8.92 -2.32
CA SER A 25 7.47 -8.83 -2.62
C SER A 25 6.67 -8.61 -1.34
N VAL A 26 5.78 -7.62 -1.36
CA VAL A 26 4.80 -7.37 -0.31
C VAL A 26 3.44 -7.82 -0.80
N ASN A 27 2.96 -8.95 -0.28
CA ASN A 27 1.71 -9.58 -0.71
C ASN A 27 0.75 -9.75 0.47
N PHE A 28 -0.55 -9.81 0.19
CA PHE A 28 -1.62 -10.04 1.18
C PHE A 28 -1.66 -9.04 2.34
N MET A 29 -1.28 -7.80 2.07
CA MET A 29 -1.40 -6.69 3.02
C MET A 29 -2.60 -5.78 2.73
N GLY A 30 -3.39 -6.09 1.69
CA GLY A 30 -4.51 -5.26 1.25
C GLY A 30 -4.07 -3.87 0.84
N CYS A 31 -4.97 -2.89 0.94
CA CYS A 31 -4.70 -1.48 0.59
C CYS A 31 -3.56 -0.83 1.39
N TYR A 32 -3.14 -1.46 2.49
CA TYR A 32 -2.00 -1.04 3.31
C TYR A 32 -0.63 -1.41 2.71
N ALA A 33 -0.59 -2.27 1.69
CA ALA A 33 0.65 -2.81 1.12
C ALA A 33 1.63 -1.73 0.66
N ALA A 34 1.13 -0.66 0.02
CA ALA A 34 1.96 0.45 -0.44
C ALA A 34 2.70 1.16 0.71
N ILE A 35 1.99 1.45 1.81
CA ILE A 35 2.59 2.06 3.01
C ILE A 35 3.62 1.11 3.63
N HIS A 36 3.34 -0.19 3.64
CA HIS A 36 4.29 -1.17 4.14
C HIS A 36 5.53 -1.29 3.24
N GLY A 37 5.35 -1.22 1.92
CA GLY A 37 6.45 -1.15 0.95
C GLY A 37 7.31 0.10 1.14
N LEU A 38 6.72 1.28 1.32
CA LEU A 38 7.43 2.52 1.64
C LEU A 38 8.24 2.37 2.94
N LYS A 39 7.66 1.77 3.97
CA LYS A 39 8.34 1.53 5.25
C LYS A 39 9.55 0.60 5.09
N GLN A 40 9.43 -0.45 4.29
CA GLN A 40 10.55 -1.35 4.02
C GLN A 40 11.66 -0.66 3.21
N ALA A 41 11.28 0.10 2.18
CA ALA A 41 12.23 0.87 1.39
C ALA A 41 12.98 1.90 2.25
N ASP A 42 12.29 2.61 3.15
CA ASP A 42 12.92 3.53 4.12
C ASP A 42 13.94 2.79 5.03
N TYR A 43 13.59 1.60 5.52
CA TYR A 43 14.52 0.82 6.34
C TYR A 43 15.75 0.37 5.56
N ILE A 44 15.61 -0.02 4.30
CA ILE A 44 16.74 -0.37 3.44
C ILE A 44 17.64 0.86 3.25
N CYS A 45 17.08 2.01 2.89
CA CYS A 45 17.83 3.26 2.67
C CYS A 45 18.48 3.80 3.95
N ARG A 46 17.89 3.53 5.13
CA ARG A 46 18.53 3.88 6.42
C ARG A 46 19.71 2.95 6.74
N ALA A 47 19.63 1.70 6.35
CA ALA A 47 20.71 0.72 6.54
C ALA A 47 21.85 0.91 5.52
N ASP A 48 21.51 1.23 4.29
CA ASP A 48 22.44 1.52 3.19
C ASP A 48 22.15 2.90 2.61
N LYS A 49 23.05 3.84 2.87
CA LYS A 49 22.92 5.25 2.45
C LYS A 49 23.08 5.47 0.95
N ASP A 50 23.63 4.51 0.25
CA ASP A 50 23.82 4.53 -1.21
C ASP A 50 22.72 3.75 -1.95
N ALA A 51 21.77 3.15 -1.21
CA ALA A 51 20.69 2.36 -1.79
C ALA A 51 19.73 3.20 -2.64
N VAL A 52 19.29 2.61 -3.76
CA VAL A 52 18.20 3.09 -4.60
C VAL A 52 17.13 2.00 -4.68
N VAL A 53 15.96 2.25 -4.14
CA VAL A 53 14.87 1.30 -4.07
C VAL A 53 13.72 1.75 -4.96
N ALA A 54 13.38 0.94 -5.97
CA ALA A 54 12.18 1.12 -6.78
C ALA A 54 11.00 0.41 -6.09
N LEU A 55 10.05 1.17 -5.59
CA LEU A 55 8.77 0.65 -5.13
C LEU A 55 7.77 0.67 -6.27
N VAL A 56 7.23 -0.50 -6.63
CA VAL A 56 6.22 -0.65 -7.66
C VAL A 56 4.98 -1.28 -7.03
N CYS A 57 3.87 -0.56 -7.09
CA CYS A 57 2.57 -1.01 -6.63
C CYS A 57 1.70 -1.34 -7.84
N VAL A 58 1.15 -2.55 -7.89
CA VAL A 58 0.28 -2.99 -8.98
C VAL A 58 -0.95 -3.67 -8.41
N GLU A 59 -2.11 -3.19 -8.78
CA GLU A 59 -3.40 -3.77 -8.46
C GLU A 59 -4.13 -4.15 -9.75
N ILE A 60 -4.54 -5.42 -9.85
CA ILE A 60 -5.31 -5.93 -10.98
C ILE A 60 -6.62 -6.50 -10.43
N CYS A 61 -7.48 -5.59 -10.00
CA CYS A 61 -8.75 -5.93 -9.35
C CYS A 61 -9.72 -6.65 -10.30
N THR A 62 -9.62 -6.39 -11.61
CA THR A 62 -10.44 -7.05 -12.63
C THR A 62 -10.24 -8.57 -12.67
N LEU A 63 -9.10 -9.11 -12.22
CA LEU A 63 -8.88 -10.55 -12.08
C LEU A 63 -9.80 -11.21 -11.04
N HIS A 64 -10.35 -10.43 -10.13
CA HIS A 64 -11.18 -10.90 -9.03
C HIS A 64 -12.65 -10.52 -9.21
N PHE A 65 -13.01 -10.02 -10.39
CA PHE A 65 -14.40 -9.68 -10.72
C PHE A 65 -15.33 -10.87 -10.49
N GLN A 66 -16.39 -10.64 -9.73
CA GLN A 66 -17.43 -11.63 -9.44
C GLN A 66 -18.74 -11.23 -10.14
N ASN A 67 -19.21 -12.04 -11.09
CA ASN A 67 -20.54 -11.88 -11.66
C ASN A 67 -21.60 -12.43 -10.68
N SER A 68 -21.99 -11.59 -9.74
CA SER A 68 -22.86 -11.95 -8.62
C SER A 68 -23.89 -10.85 -8.36
N MET A 69 -25.09 -11.25 -7.90
CA MET A 69 -26.13 -10.32 -7.43
C MET A 69 -25.97 -9.96 -5.95
N ASP A 70 -24.96 -10.50 -5.29
CA ASP A 70 -24.60 -10.14 -3.92
C ASP A 70 -24.16 -8.67 -3.83
N LYS A 71 -24.71 -7.94 -2.85
CA LYS A 71 -24.48 -6.50 -2.72
C LYS A 71 -23.01 -6.16 -2.44
N ASP A 72 -22.32 -6.97 -1.66
CA ASP A 72 -20.91 -6.75 -1.33
C ASP A 72 -20.05 -6.90 -2.59
N HIS A 73 -20.32 -7.92 -3.41
CA HIS A 73 -19.65 -8.11 -4.69
C HIS A 73 -19.94 -6.98 -5.68
N GLN A 74 -21.20 -6.54 -5.77
CA GLN A 74 -21.56 -5.40 -6.63
C GLN A 74 -20.85 -4.12 -6.19
N THR A 75 -20.83 -3.85 -4.88
CA THR A 75 -20.12 -2.70 -4.33
C THR A 75 -18.62 -2.78 -4.61
N ALA A 76 -18.00 -3.94 -4.40
CA ALA A 76 -16.59 -4.16 -4.71
C ALA A 76 -16.28 -3.93 -6.20
N ASN A 77 -17.10 -4.49 -7.10
CA ASN A 77 -16.95 -4.31 -8.54
C ASN A 77 -17.09 -2.86 -9.02
N MET A 78 -17.79 -2.01 -8.27
CA MET A 78 -17.96 -0.58 -8.59
C MET A 78 -16.82 0.29 -8.06
N ILE A 79 -16.16 -0.12 -6.98
CA ILE A 79 -15.16 0.69 -6.28
C ILE A 79 -13.74 0.34 -6.73
N PHE A 80 -13.46 -0.96 -6.91
CA PHE A 80 -12.11 -1.43 -7.21
C PHE A 80 -11.85 -1.44 -8.72
N ALA A 81 -10.65 -1.01 -9.09
CA ALA A 81 -10.19 -0.96 -10.48
C ALA A 81 -8.71 -1.34 -10.56
N ASP A 82 -8.24 -1.59 -11.78
CA ASP A 82 -6.83 -1.83 -12.05
C ASP A 82 -6.05 -0.53 -11.96
N GLY A 83 -4.83 -0.63 -11.45
CA GLY A 83 -3.95 0.52 -11.33
C GLY A 83 -2.51 0.12 -11.05
N ALA A 84 -1.60 1.01 -11.40
CA ALA A 84 -0.19 0.88 -11.05
C ALA A 84 0.39 2.25 -10.69
N ALA A 85 1.32 2.25 -9.73
CA ALA A 85 2.08 3.42 -9.34
C ALA A 85 3.49 2.98 -8.94
N SER A 86 4.46 3.86 -9.17
CA SER A 86 5.84 3.61 -8.75
C SER A 86 6.51 4.86 -8.24
N CYS A 87 7.49 4.69 -7.36
CA CYS A 87 8.38 5.74 -6.91
C CYS A 87 9.77 5.18 -6.61
N LEU A 88 10.77 6.07 -6.61
CA LEU A 88 12.10 5.76 -6.12
C LEU A 88 12.26 6.29 -4.71
N ILE A 89 12.79 5.47 -3.82
CA ILE A 89 13.24 5.87 -2.49
C ILE A 89 14.76 5.71 -2.48
N VAL A 90 15.45 6.73 -2.01
CA VAL A 90 16.91 6.76 -2.09
C VAL A 90 17.53 7.05 -0.72
N GLY A 91 18.69 6.51 -0.49
CA GLY A 91 19.50 6.79 0.69
C GLY A 91 20.11 8.20 0.65
N ASP A 92 20.57 8.69 1.80
CA ASP A 92 21.01 10.07 1.99
C ASP A 92 22.24 10.47 1.15
N ASN A 93 23.03 9.49 0.67
CA ASN A 93 24.21 9.74 -0.16
C ASN A 93 23.87 9.84 -1.66
N VAL A 94 22.67 9.43 -2.06
CA VAL A 94 22.27 9.41 -3.47
C VAL A 94 21.88 10.81 -3.92
N SER A 95 22.57 11.32 -4.92
CA SER A 95 22.25 12.64 -5.50
C SER A 95 21.00 12.54 -6.38
N ILE A 96 20.00 13.35 -6.07
CA ILE A 96 18.77 13.49 -6.87
C ILE A 96 18.84 14.65 -7.87
N GLY A 97 19.97 15.35 -7.91
CA GLY A 97 20.18 16.51 -8.79
C GLY A 97 19.21 17.66 -8.45
N GLN A 98 18.49 18.16 -9.46
CA GLN A 98 17.48 19.21 -9.30
C GLN A 98 16.05 18.66 -9.15
N SER A 99 15.90 17.36 -8.94
CA SER A 99 14.59 16.75 -8.76
C SER A 99 13.98 17.15 -7.41
N GLU A 100 12.68 17.42 -7.41
CA GLU A 100 11.93 17.60 -6.18
C GLU A 100 11.73 16.23 -5.50
N ALA A 101 11.94 16.18 -4.21
CA ALA A 101 11.73 14.98 -3.41
C ALA A 101 11.01 15.30 -2.10
N LEU A 102 10.34 14.28 -1.55
CA LEU A 102 9.73 14.31 -0.24
C LEU A 102 10.58 13.49 0.72
N SER A 103 10.79 14.00 1.94
CA SER A 103 11.39 13.24 3.03
C SER A 103 10.35 12.32 3.68
N ILE A 104 10.78 11.11 4.03
CA ILE A 104 9.97 10.19 4.85
C ILE A 104 10.41 10.37 6.30
N ASP A 105 9.63 11.08 7.09
CA ASP A 105 9.96 11.36 8.48
C ASP A 105 9.62 10.20 9.41
N GLY A 106 8.58 9.42 9.09
CA GLY A 106 8.25 8.24 9.85
C GLY A 106 6.91 7.61 9.50
N PHE A 107 6.59 6.55 10.25
CA PHE A 107 5.39 5.74 10.04
C PHE A 107 4.64 5.55 11.37
N TYR A 108 3.32 5.54 11.27
CA TYR A 108 2.43 5.14 12.33
C TYR A 108 1.47 4.06 11.82
N SER A 109 1.13 3.10 12.65
CA SER A 109 0.12 2.09 12.34
C SER A 109 -0.67 1.70 13.58
N ASP A 110 -1.95 1.44 13.39
CA ASP A 110 -2.87 0.97 14.41
C ASP A 110 -3.82 -0.07 13.80
N LEU A 111 -4.42 -0.90 14.63
CA LEU A 111 -5.33 -1.96 14.21
C LEU A 111 -6.72 -1.76 14.80
N ALA A 112 -7.70 -1.64 13.93
CA ALA A 112 -9.11 -1.63 14.30
C ALA A 112 -9.69 -3.06 14.28
N PHE A 113 -9.57 -3.79 15.39
CA PHE A 113 -10.03 -5.19 15.47
C PHE A 113 -11.52 -5.36 15.20
N LYS A 114 -12.33 -4.33 15.44
CA LYS A 114 -13.80 -4.36 15.25
C LYS A 114 -14.21 -4.60 13.80
N GLY A 115 -13.38 -4.17 12.83
CA GLY A 115 -13.69 -4.29 11.40
C GLY A 115 -13.15 -5.54 10.72
N LYS A 116 -12.64 -6.52 11.47
CA LYS A 116 -11.97 -7.70 10.91
C LYS A 116 -12.82 -8.50 9.93
N SER A 117 -14.13 -8.58 10.17
CA SER A 117 -15.09 -9.32 9.32
C SER A 117 -15.77 -8.45 8.24
N ASP A 118 -15.60 -7.13 8.31
CA ASP A 118 -16.31 -6.18 7.46
C ASP A 118 -15.57 -5.85 6.16
N MET A 119 -14.26 -6.07 6.14
CA MET A 119 -13.43 -5.98 4.94
C MET A 119 -12.44 -7.15 4.95
N ALA A 120 -12.70 -8.14 4.11
CA ALA A 120 -11.89 -9.35 4.10
C ALA A 120 -11.80 -9.98 2.70
N TRP A 121 -10.69 -10.66 2.43
CA TRP A 121 -10.53 -11.55 1.30
C TRP A 121 -10.57 -13.00 1.77
N ASN A 122 -11.51 -13.77 1.25
CA ASN A 122 -11.66 -15.18 1.57
C ASN A 122 -11.27 -16.04 0.37
N ILE A 123 -10.46 -17.06 0.60
CA ILE A 123 -10.15 -18.06 -0.41
C ILE A 123 -11.26 -19.10 -0.40
N THR A 124 -11.91 -19.28 -1.53
CA THR A 124 -13.01 -20.24 -1.71
C THR A 124 -12.74 -21.16 -2.88
N SER A 125 -13.62 -22.16 -3.09
CA SER A 125 -13.56 -23.02 -4.28
C SER A 125 -13.80 -22.25 -5.60
N LYS A 126 -14.30 -21.02 -5.54
CA LYS A 126 -14.55 -20.12 -6.69
C LYS A 126 -13.47 -19.05 -6.84
N GLY A 127 -12.36 -19.16 -6.11
CA GLY A 127 -11.29 -18.16 -6.07
C GLY A 127 -11.40 -17.21 -4.88
N PHE A 128 -10.79 -16.05 -5.02
CA PHE A 128 -10.83 -15.01 -3.99
C PHE A 128 -12.16 -14.29 -4.01
N GLN A 129 -12.78 -14.22 -2.86
CA GLN A 129 -14.02 -13.47 -2.67
C GLN A 129 -13.81 -12.36 -1.65
N MET A 130 -14.22 -11.15 -2.04
CA MET A 130 -14.18 -10.00 -1.15
C MET A 130 -15.48 -9.90 -0.37
N VAL A 131 -15.34 -9.63 0.93
CA VAL A 131 -16.42 -9.12 1.78
C VAL A 131 -16.17 -7.64 1.96
N LEU A 132 -17.15 -6.81 1.62
CA LEU A 132 -17.09 -5.35 1.78
C LEU A 132 -18.41 -4.88 2.36
N SER A 133 -18.48 -4.86 3.69
CA SER A 133 -19.67 -4.45 4.42
C SER A 133 -19.96 -2.97 4.25
N SER A 134 -21.24 -2.62 4.09
CA SER A 134 -21.70 -1.22 4.11
C SER A 134 -21.45 -0.50 5.44
N TYR A 135 -21.01 -1.20 6.47
CA TYR A 135 -20.69 -0.67 7.79
C TYR A 135 -19.28 -0.05 7.88
N ILE A 136 -18.41 -0.30 6.91
CA ILE A 136 -17.03 0.23 6.88
C ILE A 136 -16.95 1.75 7.05
N PRO A 137 -17.76 2.59 6.36
CA PRO A 137 -17.72 4.03 6.55
C PRO A 137 -17.98 4.48 7.99
N ASP A 138 -18.88 3.81 8.71
CA ASP A 138 -19.19 4.14 10.10
C ASP A 138 -18.03 3.75 11.04
N LEU A 139 -17.38 2.61 10.79
CA LEU A 139 -16.19 2.19 11.51
C LEU A 139 -15.05 3.21 11.34
N ILE A 140 -14.77 3.63 10.12
CA ILE A 140 -13.75 4.63 9.82
C ILE A 140 -14.10 5.94 10.53
N LYS A 141 -15.34 6.41 10.42
CA LYS A 141 -15.81 7.64 11.04
C LYS A 141 -15.66 7.63 12.56
N SER A 142 -15.84 6.48 13.21
CA SER A 142 -15.70 6.33 14.66
C SER A 142 -14.26 6.43 15.14
N ASP A 143 -13.30 5.88 14.37
CA ASP A 143 -11.95 5.64 14.85
C ASP A 143 -10.90 6.55 14.21
N ILE A 144 -11.19 7.19 13.05
CA ILE A 144 -10.21 7.97 12.29
C ILE A 144 -9.60 9.13 13.10
N LYS A 145 -10.40 9.83 13.90
CA LYS A 145 -9.90 10.94 14.73
C LYS A 145 -8.88 10.45 15.74
N LYS A 146 -9.18 9.34 16.42
CA LYS A 146 -8.27 8.74 17.40
C LYS A 146 -6.94 8.34 16.75
N LEU A 147 -7.03 7.69 15.57
CA LEU A 147 -5.86 7.27 14.79
C LEU A 147 -4.99 8.50 14.42
N VAL A 148 -5.61 9.53 13.87
CA VAL A 148 -4.91 10.76 13.43
C VAL A 148 -4.23 11.44 14.63
N TYR A 149 -4.94 11.63 15.75
CA TYR A 149 -4.34 12.26 16.92
C TYR A 149 -3.21 11.42 17.52
N ALA A 150 -3.33 10.10 17.57
CA ALA A 150 -2.27 9.23 18.04
C ALA A 150 -1.04 9.27 17.11
N ALA A 151 -1.25 9.37 15.81
CA ALA A 151 -0.16 9.54 14.85
C ALA A 151 0.55 10.89 15.03
N LEU A 152 -0.20 11.99 15.16
CA LEU A 152 0.35 13.33 15.37
C LEU A 152 1.13 13.41 16.70
N ASP A 153 0.58 12.85 17.76
CA ASP A 153 1.22 12.80 19.10
C ASP A 153 2.56 12.06 19.04
N LYS A 154 2.60 10.91 18.34
CA LYS A 154 3.85 10.16 18.15
C LYS A 154 4.98 11.00 17.56
N PHE A 155 4.66 11.93 16.68
CA PHE A 155 5.64 12.80 16.00
C PHE A 155 5.73 14.20 16.61
N ASN A 156 5.06 14.46 17.73
CA ASN A 156 4.98 15.78 18.37
C ASN A 156 4.48 16.87 17.39
N LEU A 157 3.51 16.54 16.55
CA LEU A 157 2.92 17.43 15.56
C LEU A 157 1.51 17.86 15.98
N ASN A 158 1.10 19.05 15.54
CA ASN A 158 -0.26 19.52 15.63
C ASN A 158 -0.95 19.40 14.28
N GLN A 159 -2.27 19.21 14.28
CA GLN A 159 -3.03 19.11 13.04
C GLN A 159 -2.85 20.36 12.15
N SER A 160 -2.72 21.54 12.74
CA SER A 160 -2.48 22.80 12.02
C SER A 160 -1.10 22.89 11.35
N SER A 161 -0.14 22.05 11.72
CA SER A 161 1.16 21.98 11.06
C SER A 161 1.19 21.08 9.83
N ILE A 162 0.10 20.38 9.54
CA ILE A 162 -0.02 19.53 8.36
C ILE A 162 -0.67 20.33 7.24
N ASN A 163 0.09 20.60 6.20
CA ASN A 163 -0.38 21.38 5.04
C ASN A 163 -1.12 20.52 4.01
N HIS A 164 -0.76 19.26 3.89
CA HIS A 164 -1.32 18.35 2.89
C HIS A 164 -1.70 17.01 3.51
N TRP A 165 -2.86 16.49 3.11
CA TRP A 165 -3.37 15.19 3.53
C TRP A 165 -3.63 14.35 2.29
N ALA A 166 -2.94 13.23 2.16
CA ALA A 166 -3.26 12.22 1.16
C ALA A 166 -3.99 11.07 1.87
N VAL A 167 -5.28 10.93 1.61
CA VAL A 167 -6.15 9.95 2.25
C VAL A 167 -6.57 8.92 1.21
N HIS A 168 -6.28 7.64 1.52
CA HIS A 168 -6.70 6.52 0.68
C HIS A 168 -8.10 6.07 1.06
#